data_0586ef028873cbfb6faf1027450cb71e
#
_entry.id   0586ef028873cbfb6faf1027450cb71e
#
_cell.length_a   1.000
_cell.length_b   1.000
_cell.length_c   1.000
_cell.angle_alpha   90.00
_cell.angle_beta   90.00
_cell.angle_gamma   90.00
#
_symmetry.space_group_name_H-M   'P 1'
#
loop_
_entity.id
_entity.type
_entity.pdbx_description
1 polymer ?
#
loop_
_entity_poly.entity_id
_entity_poly.type
_entity_poly.pdbx_seq_one_letter_code
_entity_poly.pdbx_strand_id
1 'polypeptide(L)'
;MDNITVPFGLRPLVERHGGPVDVEDARARWSELVTAAEAGAITLITRDRYQWAALVPMSEVAEISPNLPTWPVSDARAKLGHLVGEVHGLDTRVQVLTRHRRPVAALIDPGVLVDRPEPADRLPADALLRDGHRIELVFEPGQPGRVGPDGEVVEEPEEWFYAANAYDNHDTVIAVGVGDTLGEALLRLAPPPAVELADSPPF
;
A
#
# COMPACT_ATOMS: atom_id res chain seq x y z
N MET A 1 -6.70 24.48 -17.58
CA MET A 1 -6.52 23.18 -16.91
C MET A 1 -5.02 22.96 -16.81
N ASP A 2 -4.48 23.16 -15.62
CA ASP A 2 -3.04 23.01 -15.40
C ASP A 2 -2.67 21.54 -15.46
N ASN A 3 -1.76 21.22 -16.37
CA ASN A 3 -1.33 19.85 -16.64
C ASN A 3 -0.44 19.40 -15.46
N ILE A 4 -1.00 18.68 -14.50
CA ILE A 4 -0.24 18.06 -13.39
C ILE A 4 0.61 16.94 -14.01
N THR A 5 1.92 17.04 -13.91
CA THR A 5 2.82 15.98 -14.37
C THR A 5 2.76 14.82 -13.37
N VAL A 6 2.16 13.71 -13.78
CA VAL A 6 2.08 12.48 -12.98
C VAL A 6 3.45 11.76 -13.01
N PRO A 7 4.08 11.49 -11.85
CA PRO A 7 5.28 10.66 -11.79
C PRO A 7 5.05 9.30 -12.45
N PHE A 8 6.06 8.78 -13.15
CA PHE A 8 5.92 7.52 -13.90
C PHE A 8 5.42 6.37 -13.00
N GLY A 9 5.98 6.23 -11.80
CA GLY A 9 5.59 5.19 -10.84
C GLY A 9 4.15 5.30 -10.32
N LEU A 10 3.51 6.49 -10.39
CA LEU A 10 2.14 6.68 -9.90
C LEU A 10 1.08 6.59 -11.00
N ARG A 11 1.46 6.39 -12.26
CA ARG A 11 0.51 6.26 -13.37
C ARG A 11 -0.53 5.15 -13.18
N PRO A 12 -0.15 3.94 -12.72
CA PRO A 12 -1.13 2.88 -12.48
C PRO A 12 -2.19 3.29 -11.44
N LEU A 13 -1.80 4.04 -10.40
CA LEU A 13 -2.75 4.53 -9.40
C LEU A 13 -3.70 5.59 -9.95
N VAL A 14 -3.19 6.48 -10.82
CA VAL A 14 -4.02 7.51 -11.48
C VAL A 14 -5.03 6.86 -12.43
N GLU A 15 -4.63 5.83 -13.16
CA GLU A 15 -5.53 5.05 -14.03
C GLU A 15 -6.62 4.34 -13.22
N ARG A 16 -6.26 3.81 -12.05
CA ARG A 16 -7.12 3.05 -11.15
C ARG A 16 -8.09 3.93 -10.34
N HIS A 17 -7.59 5.01 -9.76
CA HIS A 17 -8.33 5.82 -8.78
C HIS A 17 -8.75 7.20 -9.29
N GLY A 18 -8.38 7.53 -10.53
CA GLY A 18 -8.62 8.83 -11.12
C GLY A 18 -7.49 9.83 -10.90
N GLY A 19 -7.60 10.98 -11.57
CA GLY A 19 -6.60 12.04 -11.48
C GLY A 19 -6.46 12.62 -10.07
N PRO A 20 -5.29 13.18 -9.74
CA PRO A 20 -5.07 13.75 -8.41
C PRO A 20 -5.89 15.03 -8.20
N VAL A 21 -6.27 15.25 -6.96
CA VAL A 21 -6.93 16.47 -6.48
C VAL A 21 -5.85 17.40 -5.90
N ASP A 22 -5.85 18.67 -6.30
CA ASP A 22 -4.96 19.65 -5.68
C ASP A 22 -5.33 19.87 -4.20
N VAL A 23 -4.35 20.20 -3.36
CA VAL A 23 -4.53 20.37 -1.92
C VAL A 23 -5.59 21.41 -1.56
N GLU A 24 -5.77 22.48 -2.36
CA GLU A 24 -6.80 23.50 -2.09
C GLU A 24 -8.19 22.99 -2.42
N ASP A 25 -8.34 22.28 -3.55
CA ASP A 25 -9.59 21.62 -3.91
C ASP A 25 -9.95 20.50 -2.90
N ALA A 26 -8.93 19.76 -2.45
CA ALA A 26 -9.11 18.76 -1.40
C ALA A 26 -9.58 19.38 -0.08
N ARG A 27 -9.06 20.56 0.30
CA ARG A 27 -9.56 21.31 1.47
C ARG A 27 -11.02 21.73 1.32
N ALA A 28 -11.39 22.19 0.14
CA ALA A 28 -12.76 22.61 -0.13
C ALA A 28 -13.74 21.44 0.01
N ARG A 29 -13.37 20.27 -0.45
CA ARG A 29 -14.17 19.03 -0.45
C ARG A 29 -13.81 18.06 0.67
N TRP A 30 -13.07 18.48 1.69
CA TRP A 30 -12.45 17.60 2.66
C TRP A 30 -13.39 16.60 3.33
N SER A 31 -14.55 17.08 3.77
CA SER A 31 -15.56 16.20 4.42
C SER A 31 -16.09 15.11 3.49
N GLU A 32 -16.29 15.45 2.21
CA GLU A 32 -16.71 14.50 1.18
C GLU A 32 -15.63 13.44 0.94
N LEU A 33 -14.37 13.86 0.76
CA LEU A 33 -13.25 12.96 0.50
C LEU A 33 -12.99 12.01 1.67
N VAL A 34 -13.02 12.51 2.92
CA VAL A 34 -12.86 11.65 4.10
C VAL A 34 -14.02 10.66 4.23
N THR A 35 -15.25 11.06 3.92
CA THR A 35 -16.40 10.14 3.95
C THR A 35 -16.28 9.08 2.84
N ALA A 36 -15.82 9.46 1.66
CA ALA A 36 -15.54 8.50 0.59
C ALA A 36 -14.44 7.51 0.97
N ALA A 37 -13.36 7.98 1.61
CA ALA A 37 -12.29 7.12 2.12
C ALA A 37 -12.80 6.17 3.21
N GLU A 38 -13.65 6.63 4.13
CA GLU A 38 -14.30 5.79 5.14
C GLU A 38 -15.16 4.68 4.49
N ALA A 39 -15.70 4.95 3.29
CA ALA A 39 -16.47 3.99 2.49
C ALA A 39 -15.59 3.09 1.57
N GLY A 40 -14.28 3.23 1.61
CA GLY A 40 -13.34 2.39 0.85
C GLY A 40 -12.70 3.05 -0.38
N ALA A 41 -13.04 4.31 -0.69
CA ALA A 41 -12.43 5.00 -1.83
C ALA A 41 -11.00 5.49 -1.52
N ILE A 42 -10.14 5.47 -2.53
CA ILE A 42 -8.80 6.06 -2.49
C ILE A 42 -8.80 7.33 -3.31
N THR A 43 -8.23 8.41 -2.76
CA THR A 43 -8.08 9.69 -3.45
C THR A 43 -6.63 10.13 -3.43
N LEU A 44 -6.07 10.38 -4.59
CA LEU A 44 -4.73 10.95 -4.72
C LEU A 44 -4.79 12.47 -4.53
N ILE A 45 -3.93 13.00 -3.67
CA ILE A 45 -3.84 14.43 -3.36
C ILE A 45 -2.43 14.91 -3.72
N THR A 46 -2.33 16.05 -4.41
CA THR A 46 -1.04 16.64 -4.75
C THR A 46 -0.91 18.05 -4.19
N ARG A 47 0.32 18.39 -3.79
CA ARG A 47 0.72 19.74 -3.42
C ARG A 47 1.90 20.17 -4.27
N ASP A 48 1.86 21.39 -4.76
CA ASP A 48 2.94 21.99 -5.56
C ASP A 48 3.36 21.12 -6.78
N ARG A 49 2.49 20.21 -7.23
CA ARG A 49 2.64 19.28 -8.37
C ARG A 49 3.69 18.16 -8.20
N TYR A 50 4.47 18.17 -7.12
CA TYR A 50 5.53 17.18 -6.89
C TYR A 50 5.40 16.42 -5.56
N GLN A 51 4.68 16.95 -4.59
CA GLN A 51 4.38 16.23 -3.35
C GLN A 51 3.05 15.51 -3.49
N TRP A 52 3.03 14.24 -3.19
CA TRP A 52 1.88 13.36 -3.38
C TRP A 52 1.53 12.66 -2.08
N ALA A 53 0.25 12.50 -1.84
CA ALA A 53 -0.30 11.67 -0.77
C ALA A 53 -1.51 10.90 -1.30
N ALA A 54 -1.82 9.77 -0.70
CA ALA A 54 -3.07 9.06 -0.90
C ALA A 54 -3.91 9.17 0.37
N LEU A 55 -5.14 9.63 0.25
CA LEU A 55 -6.16 9.51 1.27
C LEU A 55 -6.83 8.16 1.10
N VAL A 56 -6.70 7.30 2.12
CA VAL A 56 -7.09 5.89 2.04
C VAL A 56 -8.00 5.48 3.19
N PRO A 57 -8.82 4.43 3.04
CA PRO A 57 -9.51 3.80 4.13
C PRO A 57 -8.54 3.16 5.11
N MET A 58 -8.95 2.94 6.36
CA MET A 58 -8.10 2.30 7.38
C MET A 58 -7.70 0.88 7.02
N SER A 59 -8.46 0.19 6.16
CA SER A 59 -8.10 -1.14 5.63
C SER A 59 -6.84 -1.14 4.76
N GLU A 60 -6.40 0.02 4.26
CA GLU A 60 -5.16 0.16 3.49
C GLU A 60 -3.95 0.48 4.37
N VAL A 61 -4.12 0.63 5.68
CA VAL A 61 -3.02 0.87 6.61
C VAL A 61 -2.51 -0.47 7.12
N ALA A 62 -1.33 -0.88 6.64
CA ALA A 62 -0.72 -2.16 6.95
C ALA A 62 -0.39 -2.32 8.44
N GLU A 63 0.06 -1.25 9.08
CA GLU A 63 0.41 -1.26 10.50
C GLU A 63 -0.29 -0.13 11.24
N ILE A 64 -1.16 -0.51 12.19
CA ILE A 64 -1.73 0.44 13.14
C ILE A 64 -0.92 0.37 14.43
N SER A 65 0.17 1.15 14.47
CA SER A 65 0.93 1.35 15.70
C SER A 65 0.24 2.38 16.60
N PRO A 66 0.21 2.20 17.92
CA PRO A 66 -0.30 3.20 18.85
C PRO A 66 0.46 4.54 18.81
N ASN A 67 1.65 4.54 18.21
CA ASN A 67 2.50 5.73 18.08
C ASN A 67 2.30 6.49 16.75
N LEU A 68 1.38 6.06 15.89
CA LEU A 68 1.11 6.80 14.65
C LEU A 68 0.53 8.19 14.97
N PRO A 69 1.00 9.23 14.26
CA PRO A 69 0.40 10.56 14.37
C PRO A 69 -1.10 10.51 14.06
N THR A 70 -1.90 11.05 14.97
CA THR A 70 -3.35 11.08 14.83
C THR A 70 -3.86 12.51 14.78
N TRP A 71 -4.75 12.79 13.84
CA TRP A 71 -5.29 14.11 13.58
C TRP A 71 -6.82 14.08 13.57
N PRO A 72 -7.49 14.94 14.35
CA PRO A 72 -8.90 15.21 14.12
C PRO A 72 -9.13 15.66 12.68
N VAL A 73 -10.19 15.18 12.02
CA VAL A 73 -10.50 15.52 10.61
C VAL A 73 -10.51 17.04 10.37
N SER A 74 -11.01 17.83 11.35
CA SER A 74 -11.00 19.30 11.29
C SER A 74 -9.58 19.89 11.25
N ASP A 75 -8.69 19.37 12.09
CA ASP A 75 -7.32 19.89 12.22
C ASP A 75 -6.47 19.46 11.03
N ALA A 76 -6.68 18.23 10.55
CA ALA A 76 -6.06 17.74 9.33
C ALA A 76 -6.42 18.60 8.12
N ARG A 77 -7.68 19.07 8.00
CA ARG A 77 -8.09 20.01 6.95
C ARG A 77 -7.26 21.29 6.97
N ALA A 78 -7.07 21.89 8.15
CA ALA A 78 -6.31 23.13 8.29
C ALA A 78 -4.82 22.94 7.93
N LYS A 79 -4.28 21.75 8.20
CA LYS A 79 -2.86 21.42 8.02
C LYS A 79 -2.59 20.54 6.77
N LEU A 80 -3.57 20.36 5.89
CA LEU A 80 -3.51 19.37 4.82
C LEU A 80 -2.23 19.48 3.97
N GLY A 81 -1.83 20.67 3.57
CA GLY A 81 -0.61 20.86 2.81
C GLY A 81 0.67 20.45 3.56
N HIS A 82 0.70 20.62 4.89
CA HIS A 82 1.80 20.12 5.71
C HIS A 82 1.77 18.60 5.78
N LEU A 83 0.62 17.99 6.03
CA LEU A 83 0.47 16.54 6.13
C LEU A 83 0.82 15.83 4.81
N VAL A 84 0.47 16.40 3.66
CA VAL A 84 0.90 15.90 2.34
C VAL A 84 2.43 15.91 2.23
N GLY A 85 3.09 16.96 2.73
CA GLY A 85 4.56 17.01 2.76
C GLY A 85 5.19 15.98 3.70
N GLU A 86 4.55 15.68 4.84
CA GLU A 86 5.05 14.72 5.85
C GLU A 86 4.95 13.25 5.40
N VAL A 87 3.97 12.91 4.56
CA VAL A 87 3.83 11.55 4.04
C VAL A 87 4.62 11.33 2.75
N HIS A 88 5.10 12.41 2.12
CA HIS A 88 5.90 12.34 0.91
C HIS A 88 7.38 12.24 1.25
N GLY A 89 8.06 11.15 0.87
CA GLY A 89 9.50 10.99 1.03
C GLY A 89 9.91 9.74 1.80
N LEU A 90 11.21 9.63 2.13
CA LEU A 90 11.85 8.44 2.70
C LEU A 90 11.43 8.12 4.15
N ASP A 91 10.89 9.09 4.88
CA ASP A 91 10.41 8.93 6.27
C ASP A 91 8.87 8.85 6.31
N THR A 92 8.29 8.04 5.44
CA THR A 92 6.85 7.93 5.21
C THR A 92 6.09 7.64 6.51
N ARG A 93 5.56 8.68 7.13
CA ARG A 93 4.74 8.55 8.33
C ARG A 93 3.28 8.54 7.94
N VAL A 94 2.63 7.41 8.17
CA VAL A 94 1.17 7.33 8.09
C VAL A 94 0.55 8.37 9.02
N GLN A 95 -0.36 9.22 8.49
CA GLN A 95 -1.09 10.23 9.26
C GLN A 95 -2.53 9.75 9.42
N VAL A 96 -2.89 9.28 10.60
CA VAL A 96 -4.23 8.73 10.86
C VAL A 96 -5.23 9.88 11.13
N LEU A 97 -6.35 9.82 10.42
CA LEU A 97 -7.46 10.78 10.59
C LEU A 97 -8.51 10.21 11.54
N THR A 98 -8.92 11.02 12.51
CA THR A 98 -9.88 10.58 13.52
C THR A 98 -11.16 11.44 13.51
N ARG A 99 -12.31 10.78 13.70
CA ARG A 99 -13.61 11.40 13.97
C ARG A 99 -14.11 10.87 15.31
N HIS A 100 -14.38 11.74 16.26
CA HIS A 100 -14.76 11.35 17.63
C HIS A 100 -13.78 10.32 18.25
N ARG A 101 -12.47 10.53 18.07
CA ARG A 101 -11.39 9.64 18.53
C ARG A 101 -11.35 8.25 17.88
N ARG A 102 -12.15 8.00 16.84
CA ARG A 102 -12.10 6.76 16.06
C ARG A 102 -11.34 6.99 14.77
N PRO A 103 -10.38 6.16 14.42
CA PRO A 103 -9.74 6.18 13.10
C PRO A 103 -10.79 5.99 12.00
N VAL A 104 -10.78 6.84 10.99
CA VAL A 104 -11.73 6.78 9.86
C VAL A 104 -11.04 6.68 8.51
N ALA A 105 -9.84 7.25 8.38
CA ALA A 105 -9.05 7.26 7.16
C ALA A 105 -7.60 7.54 7.50
N ALA A 106 -6.71 7.46 6.54
CA ALA A 106 -5.32 7.85 6.70
C ALA A 106 -4.79 8.56 5.45
N LEU A 107 -3.75 9.38 5.63
CA LEU A 107 -2.88 9.86 4.56
C LEU A 107 -1.61 9.03 4.58
N ILE A 108 -1.22 8.51 3.42
CA ILE A 108 -0.02 7.68 3.23
C ILE A 108 0.74 8.11 1.98
N ASP A 109 1.98 7.66 1.82
CA ASP A 109 2.69 7.76 0.55
C ASP A 109 1.99 6.88 -0.50
N PRO A 110 1.65 7.42 -1.67
CA PRO A 110 0.98 6.62 -2.71
C PRO A 110 1.86 5.51 -3.26
N GLY A 111 3.18 5.60 -3.14
CA GLY A 111 4.12 4.57 -3.60
C GLY A 111 3.83 3.20 -2.98
N VAL A 112 3.38 3.17 -1.72
CA VAL A 112 3.05 1.89 -1.03
C VAL A 112 1.83 1.17 -1.62
N LEU A 113 1.05 1.85 -2.47
CA LEU A 113 -0.14 1.27 -3.11
C LEU A 113 0.14 0.72 -4.51
N VAL A 114 1.29 1.06 -5.12
CA VAL A 114 1.57 0.76 -6.54
C VAL A 114 1.54 -0.74 -6.81
N ASP A 115 2.17 -1.51 -5.93
CA ASP A 115 2.32 -2.97 -6.09
C ASP A 115 1.24 -3.76 -5.34
N ARG A 116 0.24 -3.08 -4.76
CA ARG A 116 -0.85 -3.77 -4.09
C ARG A 116 -1.88 -4.28 -5.09
N PRO A 117 -2.36 -5.52 -4.92
CA PRO A 117 -3.48 -6.02 -5.70
C PRO A 117 -4.72 -5.14 -5.55
N GLU A 118 -5.57 -5.13 -6.57
CA GLU A 118 -6.87 -4.48 -6.48
C GLU A 118 -7.65 -5.02 -5.26
N PRO A 119 -8.46 -4.20 -4.58
CA PRO A 119 -9.29 -4.69 -3.47
C PRO A 119 -10.19 -5.85 -3.84
N ALA A 120 -10.65 -5.90 -5.11
CA ALA A 120 -11.46 -7.00 -5.63
C ALA A 120 -10.67 -8.32 -5.82
N ASP A 121 -9.34 -8.22 -6.01
CA ASP A 121 -8.46 -9.36 -6.23
C ASP A 121 -7.80 -9.84 -4.92
N ARG A 122 -7.97 -9.10 -3.84
CA ARG A 122 -7.42 -9.47 -2.54
C ARG A 122 -8.29 -10.53 -1.87
N LEU A 123 -7.60 -11.43 -1.19
CA LEU A 123 -8.24 -12.39 -0.30
C LEU A 123 -7.97 -11.96 1.16
N PRO A 124 -8.92 -11.28 1.82
CA PRO A 124 -8.72 -10.78 3.17
C PRO A 124 -8.40 -11.92 4.13
N ALA A 125 -7.32 -11.76 4.91
CA ALA A 125 -6.84 -12.80 5.82
C ALA A 125 -7.91 -13.27 6.83
N ASP A 126 -8.74 -12.35 7.32
CA ASP A 126 -9.84 -12.65 8.25
C ASP A 126 -10.96 -13.47 7.59
N ALA A 127 -11.22 -13.28 6.30
CA ALA A 127 -12.16 -14.09 5.55
C ALA A 127 -11.60 -15.50 5.34
N LEU A 128 -10.34 -15.63 4.89
CA LEU A 128 -9.67 -16.90 4.72
C LEU A 128 -9.67 -17.73 6.02
N LEU A 129 -9.31 -17.11 7.15
CA LEU A 129 -9.31 -17.79 8.45
C LEU A 129 -10.73 -18.22 8.89
N ARG A 130 -11.75 -17.40 8.61
CA ARG A 130 -13.15 -17.72 8.92
C ARG A 130 -13.64 -18.90 8.09
N ASP A 131 -13.18 -19.02 6.85
CA ASP A 131 -13.50 -20.13 5.95
C ASP A 131 -12.69 -21.42 6.24
N GLY A 132 -11.84 -21.36 7.28
CA GLY A 132 -11.07 -22.50 7.76
C GLY A 132 -9.73 -22.72 7.05
N HIS A 133 -9.27 -21.76 6.26
CA HIS A 133 -7.97 -21.81 5.63
C HIS A 133 -6.84 -21.50 6.62
N ARG A 134 -5.65 -22.05 6.37
CA ARG A 134 -4.45 -21.79 7.16
C ARG A 134 -3.64 -20.68 6.51
N ILE A 135 -3.17 -19.72 7.31
CA ILE A 135 -2.21 -18.70 6.85
C ILE A 135 -0.88 -18.96 7.55
N GLU A 136 0.16 -19.14 6.77
CA GLU A 136 1.54 -19.26 7.22
C GLU A 136 2.27 -17.96 6.94
N LEU A 137 2.97 -17.46 7.95
CA LEU A 137 3.74 -16.22 7.89
C LEU A 137 5.21 -16.59 7.94
N VAL A 138 5.95 -16.19 6.93
CA VAL A 138 7.36 -16.50 6.77
C VAL A 138 8.15 -15.21 6.71
N PHE A 139 9.25 -15.15 7.45
CA PHE A 139 10.25 -14.10 7.30
C PHE A 139 11.39 -14.64 6.47
N GLU A 140 11.62 -14.05 5.31
CA GLU A 140 12.75 -14.38 4.45
C GLU A 140 13.87 -13.36 4.70
N PRO A 141 14.94 -13.79 5.37
CA PRO A 141 16.10 -12.93 5.56
C PRO A 141 16.78 -12.70 4.22
N GLY A 142 16.98 -11.46 3.85
CA GLY A 142 17.78 -11.10 2.69
C GLY A 142 19.22 -11.64 2.78
N GLN A 143 19.86 -11.80 1.64
CA GLN A 143 21.24 -12.21 1.61
C GLN A 143 22.16 -10.99 1.41
N PRO A 144 23.29 -10.91 2.15
CA PRO A 144 24.27 -9.87 1.89
C PRO A 144 24.85 -10.06 0.49
N GLY A 145 24.89 -8.99 -0.28
CA GLY A 145 25.52 -8.99 -1.59
C GLY A 145 27.00 -9.39 -1.49
N ARG A 146 27.54 -9.95 -2.55
CA ARG A 146 28.92 -10.42 -2.62
C ARG A 146 29.73 -9.55 -3.56
N VAL A 147 30.87 -9.07 -3.06
CA VAL A 147 31.82 -8.29 -3.83
C VAL A 147 33.01 -9.18 -4.16
N GLY A 148 33.40 -9.24 -5.41
CA GLY A 148 34.57 -9.96 -5.88
C GLY A 148 35.89 -9.33 -5.42
N PRO A 149 37.06 -10.03 -5.61
CA PRO A 149 38.38 -9.52 -5.22
C PRO A 149 38.74 -8.18 -5.87
N ASP A 150 38.17 -7.88 -7.02
CA ASP A 150 38.43 -6.67 -7.79
C ASP A 150 37.46 -5.52 -7.47
N GLY A 151 36.58 -5.70 -6.47
CA GLY A 151 35.59 -4.71 -6.06
C GLY A 151 34.32 -4.70 -6.94
N GLU A 152 34.19 -5.61 -7.90
CA GLU A 152 32.95 -5.77 -8.67
C GLU A 152 31.87 -6.46 -7.84
N VAL A 153 30.62 -5.98 -7.96
CA VAL A 153 29.47 -6.64 -7.35
C VAL A 153 29.17 -7.91 -8.12
N VAL A 154 29.42 -9.05 -7.50
CA VAL A 154 29.19 -10.39 -8.09
C VAL A 154 27.74 -10.85 -7.85
N GLU A 155 27.20 -10.48 -6.70
CA GLU A 155 25.82 -10.75 -6.32
C GLU A 155 25.26 -9.48 -5.66
N GLU A 156 24.12 -8.99 -6.15
CA GLU A 156 23.42 -7.89 -5.50
C GLU A 156 22.85 -8.36 -4.16
N PRO A 157 22.79 -7.50 -3.13
CA PRO A 157 22.14 -7.85 -1.88
C PRO A 157 20.66 -8.13 -2.14
N GLU A 158 20.16 -9.24 -1.65
CA GLU A 158 18.71 -9.51 -1.61
C GLU A 158 18.12 -8.82 -0.38
N GLU A 159 17.05 -8.09 -0.57
CA GLU A 159 16.32 -7.45 0.53
C GLU A 159 15.53 -8.51 1.32
N TRP A 160 15.42 -8.33 2.62
CA TRP A 160 14.55 -9.15 3.45
C TRP A 160 13.08 -8.78 3.20
N PHE A 161 12.20 -9.74 3.34
CA PHE A 161 10.76 -9.53 3.20
C PHE A 161 9.94 -10.49 4.08
N TYR A 162 8.69 -10.14 4.28
CA TYR A 162 7.69 -11.04 4.86
C TYR A 162 6.84 -11.64 3.74
N ALA A 163 6.56 -12.96 3.85
CA ALA A 163 5.62 -13.64 3.00
C ALA A 163 4.44 -14.14 3.84
N ALA A 164 3.23 -14.01 3.29
CA ALA A 164 2.01 -14.61 3.82
C ALA A 164 1.51 -15.61 2.76
N ASN A 165 1.41 -16.88 3.12
CA ASN A 165 0.90 -17.94 2.26
C ASN A 165 -0.39 -18.49 2.86
N ALA A 166 -1.48 -18.47 2.10
CA ALA A 166 -2.73 -19.09 2.50
C ALA A 166 -2.90 -20.43 1.81
N TYR A 167 -3.32 -21.42 2.58
CA TYR A 167 -3.49 -22.81 2.15
C TYR A 167 -4.93 -23.25 2.37
N ASP A 168 -5.43 -24.04 1.41
CA ASP A 168 -6.70 -24.74 1.57
C ASP A 168 -6.56 -25.97 2.48
N ASN A 169 -7.65 -26.73 2.64
CA ASN A 169 -7.69 -27.96 3.45
C ASN A 169 -6.89 -29.12 2.84
N HIS A 170 -6.34 -28.95 1.64
CA HIS A 170 -5.53 -29.94 0.93
C HIS A 170 -4.05 -29.50 0.86
N ASP A 171 -3.65 -28.52 1.66
CA ASP A 171 -2.32 -27.90 1.66
C ASP A 171 -1.92 -27.27 0.31
N THR A 172 -2.92 -26.88 -0.50
CA THR A 172 -2.69 -26.15 -1.74
C THR A 172 -2.60 -24.64 -1.45
N VAL A 173 -1.60 -23.97 -2.00
CA VAL A 173 -1.49 -22.51 -1.91
C VAL A 173 -2.59 -21.86 -2.73
N ILE A 174 -3.46 -21.09 -2.08
CA ILE A 174 -4.60 -20.41 -2.70
C ILE A 174 -4.40 -18.88 -2.75
N ALA A 175 -3.50 -18.35 -1.91
CA ALA A 175 -3.11 -16.94 -1.97
C ALA A 175 -1.68 -16.75 -1.47
N VAL A 176 -1.01 -15.75 -2.02
CA VAL A 176 0.32 -15.31 -1.61
C VAL A 176 0.32 -13.80 -1.49
N GLY A 177 1.00 -13.28 -0.49
CA GLY A 177 1.27 -11.86 -0.33
C GLY A 177 2.69 -11.65 0.18
N VAL A 178 3.39 -10.67 -0.36
CA VAL A 178 4.77 -10.31 0.02
C VAL A 178 4.83 -8.84 0.35
N GLY A 179 5.61 -8.44 1.35
CA GLY A 179 5.78 -7.05 1.75
C GLY A 179 6.92 -6.84 2.73
N ASP A 180 7.33 -5.60 2.91
CA ASP A 180 8.39 -5.20 3.83
C ASP A 180 7.97 -5.32 5.29
N THR A 181 6.67 -5.44 5.53
CA THR A 181 6.09 -5.68 6.85
C THR A 181 5.09 -6.84 6.79
N LEU A 182 4.84 -7.44 7.96
CA LEU A 182 3.83 -8.49 8.10
C LEU A 182 2.44 -8.01 7.67
N GLY A 183 2.08 -6.78 8.05
CA GLY A 183 0.80 -6.17 7.68
C GLY A 183 0.66 -6.00 6.17
N GLU A 184 1.71 -5.60 5.49
CA GLU A 184 1.72 -5.50 4.03
C GLU A 184 1.60 -6.86 3.34
N ALA A 185 2.32 -7.86 3.80
CA ALA A 185 2.21 -9.21 3.27
C ALA A 185 0.75 -9.72 3.37
N LEU A 186 0.08 -9.48 4.51
CA LEU A 186 -1.34 -9.83 4.69
C LEU A 186 -2.29 -9.02 3.80
N LEU A 187 -2.03 -7.72 3.59
CA LEU A 187 -2.85 -6.88 2.71
C LEU A 187 -2.68 -7.20 1.22
N ARG A 188 -1.57 -7.83 0.88
CA ARG A 188 -1.25 -8.22 -0.51
C ARG A 188 -1.67 -9.67 -0.84
N LEU A 189 -2.33 -10.39 0.08
CA LEU A 189 -2.83 -11.72 -0.20
C LEU A 189 -3.76 -11.71 -1.42
N ALA A 190 -3.34 -12.38 -2.47
CA ALA A 190 -4.08 -12.54 -3.72
C ALA A 190 -3.83 -13.95 -4.28
N PRO A 191 -4.70 -14.45 -5.15
CA PRO A 191 -4.44 -15.71 -5.86
C PRO A 191 -3.05 -15.66 -6.52
N PRO A 192 -2.28 -16.77 -6.47
CA PRO A 192 -0.99 -16.80 -7.14
C PRO A 192 -1.19 -16.54 -8.64
N PRO A 193 -0.24 -15.83 -9.29
CA PRO A 193 -0.31 -15.63 -10.73
C PRO A 193 -0.41 -16.99 -11.43
N ALA A 194 -1.30 -17.07 -12.42
CA ALA A 194 -1.40 -18.27 -13.24
C ALA A 194 -0.02 -18.55 -13.85
N VAL A 195 0.60 -19.65 -13.42
CA VAL A 195 1.82 -20.11 -14.07
C VAL A 195 1.38 -20.55 -15.46
N GLU A 196 1.63 -19.75 -16.47
CA GLU A 196 1.62 -20.25 -17.85
C GLU A 196 2.66 -21.36 -17.89
N LEU A 197 2.17 -22.60 -17.84
CA LEU A 197 2.99 -23.76 -18.16
C LEU A 197 3.49 -23.50 -19.57
N ALA A 198 4.71 -22.97 -19.67
CA ALA A 198 5.41 -22.88 -20.94
C ALA A 198 5.29 -24.26 -21.58
N ASP A 199 4.64 -24.31 -22.74
CA ASP A 199 4.49 -25.52 -23.51
C ASP A 199 5.84 -26.24 -23.55
N SER A 200 5.91 -27.37 -22.84
CA SER A 200 7.10 -28.21 -22.92
C SER A 200 7.26 -28.57 -24.40
N PRO A 201 8.42 -28.30 -25.02
CA PRO A 201 8.60 -28.63 -26.42
C PRO A 201 8.34 -30.14 -26.59
N PRO A 202 7.62 -30.54 -27.63
CA PRO A 202 7.39 -31.96 -27.92
C PRO A 202 8.75 -32.62 -28.14
N PHE A 203 9.04 -33.65 -27.38
CA PHE A 203 10.19 -34.55 -27.55
C PHE A 203 10.17 -35.23 -28.92
#